data_23adc84900bd0de5410372f4f685b51f
#
_entry.id   23adc84900bd0de5410372f4f685b51f
#
_cell.length_a   1.000
_cell.length_b   1.000
_cell.length_c   1.000
_cell.angle_alpha   90.00
_cell.angle_beta   90.00
_cell.angle_gamma   90.00
#
_symmetry.space_group_name_H-M   'P 1'
#
loop_
_entity.id
_entity.type
_entity.pdbx_description
1 polymer ?
#
loop_
_entity_poly.entity_id
_entity_poly.type
_entity_poly.pdbx_seq_one_letter_code
_entity_poly.pdbx_strand_id
1 'polypeptide(L)'
;MRSIFPAVPLAALLLLFAVGEAHPFTGDGCASGACTDCHSLTRDEAVKILGSTVDNVLSVKPSPVNGLWEVAVEKAGRRLPLYVNFSKEYVITGQILQMSTKKNLTESRILSMNRIDVSQIPLSGAIVVGKKDARRRIIVFDDPNCPHCAKLHETTKEIVAKNPDVAFFVRPFPRNNDRPTHEKALSIVCAGTIRALEDGFAGKPLPKGECGSKAVDESIRIAQRFNIRLTPTMIFPDGRVVPGALGADAILSLLDEDADAPQPKK
;
A
#
# COMPACT_ATOMS: atom_id res chain seq x y z
N MET A 1 -85.47 -53.93 41.25
CA MET A 1 -85.40 -52.52 41.16
C MET A 1 -84.30 -52.20 40.09
N ARG A 2 -84.72 -51.83 38.91
CA ARG A 2 -83.86 -51.59 37.76
C ARG A 2 -83.62 -50.07 37.68
N SER A 3 -82.36 -49.62 37.81
CA SER A 3 -82.03 -48.25 37.59
C SER A 3 -81.58 -48.06 36.14
N ILE A 4 -82.27 -47.21 35.45
CA ILE A 4 -82.01 -46.83 34.03
C ILE A 4 -81.17 -45.57 34.06
N PHE A 5 -79.91 -45.62 33.51
CA PHE A 5 -79.14 -44.46 33.24
C PHE A 5 -79.28 -44.05 31.76
N PRO A 6 -79.51 -42.78 31.46
CA PRO A 6 -79.58 -42.35 30.08
C PRO A 6 -78.21 -42.12 29.53
N ALA A 7 -77.95 -42.59 28.31
CA ALA A 7 -76.73 -42.36 27.52
C ALA A 7 -76.72 -40.91 26.99
N VAL A 8 -75.65 -40.18 27.27
CA VAL A 8 -75.41 -38.87 26.71
C VAL A 8 -74.50 -39.09 25.47
N PRO A 9 -74.83 -38.57 24.29
CA PRO A 9 -73.94 -38.68 23.13
C PRO A 9 -72.77 -37.67 23.23
N LEU A 10 -71.60 -38.21 23.12
CA LEU A 10 -70.37 -37.46 23.06
C LEU A 10 -70.25 -36.81 21.67
N ALA A 11 -70.60 -35.53 21.55
CA ALA A 11 -70.41 -34.75 20.34
C ALA A 11 -68.87 -34.46 20.22
N ALA A 12 -68.21 -35.11 19.28
CA ALA A 12 -66.82 -34.88 18.94
C ALA A 12 -66.67 -33.51 18.25
N LEU A 13 -66.20 -32.54 18.97
CA LEU A 13 -65.83 -31.22 18.44
C LEU A 13 -64.50 -31.34 17.72
N LEU A 14 -64.47 -31.50 16.41
CA LEU A 14 -63.29 -31.43 15.53
C LEU A 14 -62.84 -29.97 15.45
N LEU A 15 -61.87 -29.60 16.30
CA LEU A 15 -61.11 -28.37 16.15
C LEU A 15 -60.15 -28.55 14.96
N LEU A 16 -60.49 -27.97 13.80
CA LEU A 16 -59.56 -27.74 12.67
C LEU A 16 -58.55 -26.72 13.10
N PHE A 17 -57.34 -27.19 13.53
CA PHE A 17 -56.19 -26.37 13.59
C PHE A 17 -55.78 -26.03 12.16
N ALA A 18 -56.05 -24.82 11.71
CA ALA A 18 -55.44 -24.24 10.55
C ALA A 18 -53.92 -24.08 10.88
N VAL A 19 -53.10 -25.05 10.43
CA VAL A 19 -51.67 -24.91 10.40
C VAL A 19 -51.36 -23.83 9.35
N GLY A 20 -51.29 -22.58 9.78
CA GLY A 20 -50.74 -21.54 8.97
C GLY A 20 -49.30 -21.96 8.60
N GLU A 21 -49.07 -22.24 7.33
CA GLU A 21 -47.72 -22.39 6.81
C GLU A 21 -46.95 -21.10 7.16
N ALA A 22 -46.11 -21.18 8.18
CA ALA A 22 -45.08 -20.16 8.42
C ALA A 22 -44.16 -20.20 7.21
N HIS A 23 -44.42 -19.37 6.22
CA HIS A 23 -43.43 -19.13 5.19
C HIS A 23 -42.15 -18.61 5.88
N PRO A 24 -41.04 -19.33 5.80
CA PRO A 24 -39.78 -18.76 6.26
C PRO A 24 -39.61 -17.43 5.52
N PHE A 25 -39.23 -16.41 6.23
CA PHE A 25 -38.95 -15.08 5.74
C PHE A 25 -37.95 -15.25 4.57
N THR A 26 -38.48 -15.38 3.35
CA THR A 26 -37.71 -15.17 2.15
C THR A 26 -37.54 -13.66 2.03
N GLY A 27 -36.76 -13.07 2.97
CA GLY A 27 -36.14 -11.81 2.68
C GLY A 27 -35.38 -12.05 1.38
N ASP A 28 -35.51 -11.18 0.40
CA ASP A 28 -34.74 -11.15 -0.82
C ASP A 28 -33.23 -10.96 -0.47
N GLY A 29 -32.70 -11.87 0.33
CA GLY A 29 -31.30 -12.05 0.59
C GLY A 29 -30.70 -12.73 -0.63
N CYS A 30 -29.62 -12.21 -1.16
CA CYS A 30 -28.86 -12.78 -2.27
C CYS A 30 -28.78 -14.30 -2.12
N ALA A 31 -29.59 -15.04 -2.89
CA ALA A 31 -29.55 -16.49 -2.92
C ALA A 31 -28.19 -16.89 -3.47
N SER A 32 -27.42 -17.72 -2.77
CA SER A 32 -26.21 -18.47 -3.17
C SER A 32 -25.26 -17.88 -4.24
N GLY A 33 -25.50 -16.68 -4.77
CA GLY A 33 -24.66 -15.94 -5.71
C GLY A 33 -23.66 -15.02 -4.99
N ALA A 34 -22.71 -14.47 -5.72
CA ALA A 34 -21.82 -13.44 -5.18
C ALA A 34 -22.65 -12.20 -4.82
N CYS A 35 -22.35 -11.53 -3.69
CA CYS A 35 -23.07 -10.31 -3.26
C CYS A 35 -23.07 -9.20 -4.34
N THR A 36 -22.15 -9.26 -5.29
CA THR A 36 -22.05 -8.37 -6.45
C THR A 36 -23.14 -8.58 -7.49
N ASP A 37 -23.88 -9.69 -7.44
CA ASP A 37 -24.95 -9.99 -8.40
C ASP A 37 -26.22 -9.18 -8.12
N CYS A 38 -26.41 -8.76 -6.85
CA CYS A 38 -27.59 -8.01 -6.39
C CYS A 38 -27.29 -6.52 -6.16
N HIS A 39 -26.01 -6.14 -6.07
CA HIS A 39 -25.58 -4.78 -5.79
C HIS A 39 -24.66 -4.29 -6.90
N SER A 40 -24.79 -3.03 -7.25
CA SER A 40 -23.91 -2.37 -8.21
C SER A 40 -23.53 -0.99 -7.71
N LEU A 41 -22.33 -0.54 -8.03
CA LEU A 41 -21.91 0.84 -7.86
C LEU A 41 -21.18 1.25 -9.12
N THR A 42 -21.77 2.14 -9.89
CA THR A 42 -21.13 2.69 -11.08
C THR A 42 -20.15 3.80 -10.72
N ARG A 43 -19.25 4.12 -11.64
CA ARG A 43 -18.32 5.25 -11.46
C ARG A 43 -19.07 6.58 -11.29
N ASP A 44 -20.11 6.80 -12.07
CA ASP A 44 -20.90 8.05 -12.02
C ASP A 44 -21.68 8.20 -10.71
N GLU A 45 -22.17 7.09 -10.15
CA GLU A 45 -22.76 7.09 -8.81
C GLU A 45 -21.71 7.40 -7.73
N ALA A 46 -20.52 6.79 -7.83
CA ALA A 46 -19.42 7.07 -6.91
C ALA A 46 -18.99 8.55 -6.97
N VAL A 47 -18.94 9.16 -8.16
CA VAL A 47 -18.70 10.61 -8.32
C VAL A 47 -19.76 11.43 -7.59
N LYS A 48 -21.03 11.07 -7.70
CA LYS A 48 -22.13 11.77 -7.00
C LYS A 48 -22.04 11.61 -5.48
N ILE A 49 -21.73 10.41 -5.00
CA ILE A 49 -21.59 10.11 -3.56
C ILE A 49 -20.40 10.88 -2.96
N LEU A 50 -19.26 10.88 -3.62
CA LEU A 50 -18.03 11.46 -3.10
C LEU A 50 -17.98 13.00 -3.31
N GLY A 51 -18.66 13.52 -4.33
CA GLY A 51 -18.74 14.95 -4.63
C GLY A 51 -17.36 15.62 -4.68
N SER A 52 -17.23 16.77 -4.02
CA SER A 52 -15.99 17.55 -3.95
C SER A 52 -14.96 17.04 -2.94
N THR A 53 -15.20 15.90 -2.29
CA THR A 53 -14.24 15.34 -1.31
C THR A 53 -13.00 14.74 -1.98
N VAL A 54 -13.08 14.44 -3.28
CA VAL A 54 -11.99 13.90 -4.12
C VAL A 54 -11.87 14.68 -5.42
N ASP A 55 -10.69 14.67 -6.03
CA ASP A 55 -10.47 15.36 -7.30
C ASP A 55 -11.02 14.52 -8.48
N ASN A 56 -10.80 13.19 -8.44
CA ASN A 56 -11.26 12.27 -9.46
C ASN A 56 -11.63 10.90 -8.88
N VAL A 57 -12.65 10.24 -9.46
CA VAL A 57 -12.92 8.82 -9.28
C VAL A 57 -12.28 8.06 -10.45
N LEU A 58 -11.33 7.18 -10.16
CA LEU A 58 -10.56 6.44 -11.16
C LEU A 58 -11.25 5.14 -11.56
N SER A 59 -11.68 4.34 -10.57
CA SER A 59 -12.35 3.07 -10.80
C SER A 59 -13.19 2.65 -9.58
N VAL A 60 -14.15 1.77 -9.83
CA VAL A 60 -14.96 1.10 -8.80
C VAL A 60 -14.83 -0.40 -9.02
N LYS A 61 -14.63 -1.15 -7.95
CA LYS A 61 -14.58 -2.62 -7.98
C LYS A 61 -15.03 -3.21 -6.63
N PRO A 62 -15.40 -4.49 -6.58
CA PRO A 62 -15.64 -5.15 -5.30
C PRO A 62 -14.42 -5.06 -4.38
N SER A 63 -14.65 -4.81 -3.11
CA SER A 63 -13.63 -4.87 -2.07
C SER A 63 -13.33 -6.32 -1.68
N PRO A 64 -12.11 -6.63 -1.18
CA PRO A 64 -11.84 -7.91 -0.52
C PRO A 64 -12.73 -8.19 0.71
N VAL A 65 -13.37 -7.16 1.26
CA VAL A 65 -14.32 -7.26 2.36
C VAL A 65 -15.72 -7.24 1.79
N ASN A 66 -16.51 -8.29 2.09
CA ASN A 66 -17.89 -8.39 1.66
C ASN A 66 -18.73 -7.19 2.16
N GLY A 67 -19.64 -6.73 1.34
CA GLY A 67 -20.51 -5.60 1.66
C GLY A 67 -19.90 -4.22 1.35
N LEU A 68 -18.69 -4.19 0.77
CA LEU A 68 -17.99 -2.95 0.42
C LEU A 68 -17.60 -2.93 -1.06
N TRP A 69 -17.66 -1.76 -1.65
CA TRP A 69 -16.99 -1.40 -2.90
C TRP A 69 -15.67 -0.70 -2.59
N GLU A 70 -14.59 -1.04 -3.31
CA GLU A 70 -13.37 -0.26 -3.37
C GLU A 70 -13.51 0.78 -4.48
N VAL A 71 -13.43 2.04 -4.11
CA VAL A 71 -13.44 3.18 -5.03
C VAL A 71 -12.04 3.78 -5.06
N ALA A 72 -11.33 3.58 -6.16
CA ALA A 72 -10.03 4.21 -6.38
C ALA A 72 -10.24 5.67 -6.76
N VAL A 73 -9.63 6.58 -5.99
CA VAL A 73 -9.75 8.02 -6.20
C VAL A 73 -8.39 8.69 -6.31
N GLU A 74 -8.40 9.90 -6.87
CA GLU A 74 -7.28 10.82 -6.81
C GLU A 74 -7.64 12.00 -5.90
N LYS A 75 -6.72 12.36 -5.00
CA LYS A 75 -6.83 13.52 -4.12
C LYS A 75 -5.46 14.16 -3.92
N ALA A 76 -5.34 15.45 -4.23
CA ALA A 76 -4.09 16.21 -4.15
C ALA A 76 -2.91 15.51 -4.87
N GLY A 77 -3.16 14.97 -6.06
CA GLY A 77 -2.17 14.26 -6.89
C GLY A 77 -1.75 12.88 -6.35
N ARG A 78 -2.45 12.33 -5.36
CA ARG A 78 -2.23 10.98 -4.83
C ARG A 78 -3.42 10.09 -5.09
N ARG A 79 -3.15 8.86 -5.46
CA ARG A 79 -4.18 7.83 -5.64
C ARG A 79 -4.34 7.03 -4.36
N LEU A 80 -5.59 6.86 -3.93
CA LEU A 80 -5.92 6.11 -2.71
C LEU A 80 -7.25 5.38 -2.87
N PRO A 81 -7.47 4.25 -2.17
CA PRO A 81 -8.76 3.61 -2.11
C PRO A 81 -9.62 4.24 -1.02
N LEU A 82 -10.90 4.45 -1.34
CA LEU A 82 -11.97 4.65 -0.39
C LEU A 82 -12.91 3.43 -0.46
N TYR A 83 -13.69 3.22 0.58
CA TYR A 83 -14.64 2.11 0.60
C TYR A 83 -16.06 2.66 0.75
N VAL A 84 -16.98 2.15 -0.04
CA VAL A 84 -18.40 2.50 0.01
C VAL A 84 -19.19 1.23 0.31
N ASN A 85 -20.11 1.27 1.27
CA ASN A 85 -20.93 0.13 1.59
C ASN A 85 -21.99 -0.12 0.49
N PHE A 86 -22.55 -1.33 0.44
CA PHE A 86 -23.49 -1.71 -0.60
C PHE A 86 -24.79 -0.90 -0.58
N SER A 87 -25.22 -0.36 0.58
CA SER A 87 -26.35 0.57 0.65
C SER A 87 -26.05 1.96 0.09
N LYS A 88 -24.76 2.27 -0.21
CA LYS A 88 -24.30 3.57 -0.75
C LYS A 88 -24.48 4.75 0.20
N GLU A 89 -24.70 4.48 1.49
CA GLU A 89 -24.95 5.51 2.52
C GLU A 89 -23.66 5.94 3.24
N TYR A 90 -22.66 5.06 3.29
CA TYR A 90 -21.44 5.29 4.08
C TYR A 90 -20.20 5.21 3.23
N VAL A 91 -19.33 6.21 3.42
CA VAL A 91 -17.96 6.22 2.88
C VAL A 91 -17.00 5.97 4.03
N ILE A 92 -16.17 4.95 3.89
CA ILE A 92 -15.20 4.53 4.90
C ILE A 92 -13.81 4.93 4.41
N THR A 93 -13.11 5.72 5.23
CA THR A 93 -11.71 6.06 5.05
C THR A 93 -10.90 5.36 6.12
N GLY A 94 -9.90 4.57 5.75
CA GLY A 94 -9.13 3.82 6.74
C GLY A 94 -8.36 2.66 6.15
N GLN A 95 -7.92 1.75 7.02
CA GLN A 95 -7.10 0.61 6.63
C GLN A 95 -7.89 -0.69 6.82
N ILE A 96 -7.76 -1.58 5.85
CA ILE A 96 -8.24 -2.96 5.93
C ILE A 96 -7.03 -3.84 6.24
N LEU A 97 -7.02 -4.43 7.42
CA LEU A 97 -6.01 -5.38 7.86
C LEU A 97 -6.55 -6.80 7.76
N GLN A 98 -5.92 -7.63 6.96
CA GLN A 98 -6.23 -9.05 6.89
C GLN A 98 -5.62 -9.79 8.09
N MET A 99 -6.44 -10.23 9.03
CA MET A 99 -5.97 -10.77 10.31
C MET A 99 -5.20 -12.08 10.19
N SER A 100 -5.54 -12.93 9.21
CA SER A 100 -4.86 -14.22 8.98
C SER A 100 -3.41 -14.06 8.52
N THR A 101 -3.13 -13.05 7.70
CA THR A 101 -1.80 -12.79 7.12
C THR A 101 -1.10 -11.58 7.73
N LYS A 102 -1.79 -10.81 8.57
CA LYS A 102 -1.36 -9.49 9.09
C LYS A 102 -1.09 -8.46 8.00
N LYS A 103 -1.55 -8.71 6.79
CA LYS A 103 -1.33 -7.84 5.63
C LYS A 103 -2.28 -6.64 5.67
N ASN A 104 -1.72 -5.44 5.46
CA ASN A 104 -2.49 -4.22 5.26
C ASN A 104 -2.88 -4.10 3.78
N LEU A 105 -4.11 -4.49 3.45
CA LEU A 105 -4.60 -4.52 2.07
C LEU A 105 -4.72 -3.10 1.48
N THR A 106 -5.13 -2.12 2.30
CA THR A 106 -5.21 -0.73 1.87
C THR A 106 -3.85 -0.16 1.52
N GLU A 107 -2.84 -0.39 2.35
CA GLU A 107 -1.47 0.06 2.08
C GLU A 107 -0.90 -0.60 0.82
N SER A 108 -1.02 -1.92 0.69
CA SER A 108 -0.61 -2.65 -0.52
C SER A 108 -1.29 -2.06 -1.77
N ARG A 109 -2.57 -1.68 -1.64
CA ARG A 109 -3.32 -1.05 -2.73
C ARG A 109 -2.79 0.34 -3.06
N ILE A 110 -2.52 1.18 -2.05
CA ILE A 110 -1.92 2.51 -2.24
C ILE A 110 -0.57 2.40 -2.97
N LEU A 111 0.30 1.49 -2.52
CA LEU A 111 1.59 1.26 -3.16
C LEU A 111 1.43 0.85 -4.63
N SER A 112 0.50 -0.07 -4.93
CA SER A 112 0.25 -0.54 -6.29
C SER A 112 -0.30 0.53 -7.23
N MET A 113 -1.11 1.46 -6.71
CA MET A 113 -1.73 2.54 -7.49
C MET A 113 -0.78 3.71 -7.79
N ASN A 114 0.27 3.88 -6.98
CA ASN A 114 1.22 4.98 -7.07
C ASN A 114 2.62 4.54 -7.54
N ARG A 115 2.68 3.50 -8.37
CA ARG A 115 3.94 3.05 -8.97
C ARG A 115 4.49 4.11 -9.93
N ILE A 116 5.81 4.21 -9.97
CA ILE A 116 6.53 5.07 -10.90
C ILE A 116 7.35 4.25 -11.88
N ASP A 117 7.72 4.84 -12.99
CA ASP A 117 8.63 4.22 -13.95
C ASP A 117 10.07 4.34 -13.47
N VAL A 118 10.62 3.24 -12.96
CA VAL A 118 11.97 3.15 -12.40
C VAL A 118 13.05 3.45 -13.44
N SER A 119 12.79 3.18 -14.73
CA SER A 119 13.75 3.45 -15.81
C SER A 119 14.09 4.94 -15.96
N GLN A 120 13.25 5.82 -15.43
CA GLN A 120 13.45 7.27 -15.43
C GLN A 120 14.38 7.75 -14.30
N ILE A 121 14.89 6.84 -13.47
CA ILE A 121 15.79 7.16 -12.36
C ILE A 121 17.18 6.60 -12.69
N PRO A 122 18.13 7.44 -13.11
CA PRO A 122 19.47 6.97 -13.42
C PRO A 122 20.16 6.47 -12.14
N LEU A 123 20.90 5.37 -12.29
CA LEU A 123 21.68 4.80 -11.18
C LEU A 123 23.07 5.41 -11.05
N SER A 124 23.50 6.25 -12.00
CA SER A 124 24.75 7.00 -11.94
C SER A 124 24.77 7.96 -10.75
N GLY A 125 25.90 8.07 -10.08
CA GLY A 125 26.07 8.91 -8.89
C GLY A 125 25.39 8.37 -7.61
N ALA A 126 24.81 7.18 -7.64
CA ALA A 126 24.33 6.50 -6.44
C ALA A 126 25.50 5.76 -5.75
N ILE A 127 25.45 5.72 -4.42
CA ILE A 127 26.32 4.86 -3.61
C ILE A 127 25.68 3.47 -3.56
N VAL A 128 26.43 2.44 -3.94
CA VAL A 128 25.89 1.08 -4.04
C VAL A 128 26.23 0.28 -2.79
N VAL A 129 25.21 -0.21 -2.11
CA VAL A 129 25.32 -1.18 -1.02
C VAL A 129 24.91 -2.55 -1.58
N GLY A 130 25.86 -3.48 -1.67
CA GLY A 130 25.72 -4.76 -2.34
C GLY A 130 26.44 -4.80 -3.69
N LYS A 131 26.04 -5.71 -4.58
CA LYS A 131 26.67 -5.89 -5.90
C LYS A 131 25.99 -4.99 -6.95
N LYS A 132 26.80 -4.27 -7.75
CA LYS A 132 26.30 -3.40 -8.83
C LYS A 132 25.43 -4.13 -9.86
N ASP A 133 25.72 -5.39 -10.11
CA ASP A 133 25.04 -6.28 -11.04
C ASP A 133 23.94 -7.12 -10.39
N ALA A 134 23.58 -6.85 -9.13
CA ALA A 134 22.49 -7.51 -8.45
C ALA A 134 21.20 -7.44 -9.27
N ARG A 135 20.45 -8.53 -9.27
CA ARG A 135 19.19 -8.65 -10.03
C ARG A 135 18.08 -7.79 -9.46
N ARG A 136 17.96 -7.76 -8.12
CA ARG A 136 16.94 -6.99 -7.39
C ARG A 136 17.56 -5.70 -6.86
N ARG A 137 17.20 -4.57 -7.48
CA ARG A 137 17.80 -3.27 -7.20
C ARG A 137 16.75 -2.35 -6.58
N ILE A 138 17.00 -1.89 -5.36
CA ILE A 138 16.18 -0.90 -4.68
C ILE A 138 16.90 0.44 -4.74
N ILE A 139 16.23 1.49 -5.19
CA ILE A 139 16.75 2.86 -5.16
C ILE A 139 16.30 3.50 -3.86
N VAL A 140 17.22 4.17 -3.15
CA VAL A 140 16.95 4.80 -1.87
C VAL A 140 17.28 6.28 -1.93
N PHE A 141 16.30 7.13 -1.64
CA PHE A 141 16.52 8.55 -1.47
C PHE A 141 16.78 8.83 0.01
N ASP A 142 18.00 9.24 0.33
CA ASP A 142 18.51 9.39 1.68
C ASP A 142 19.00 10.82 1.95
N ASP A 143 18.65 11.36 3.12
CA ASP A 143 19.20 12.59 3.64
C ASP A 143 20.36 12.28 4.61
N PRO A 144 21.57 12.85 4.40
CA PRO A 144 22.73 12.55 5.23
C PRO A 144 22.61 13.02 6.68
N ASN A 145 21.58 13.79 7.01
CA ASN A 145 21.30 14.25 8.37
C ASN A 145 20.06 13.55 8.98
N CYS A 146 19.50 12.53 8.31
CA CYS A 146 18.28 11.84 8.75
C CYS A 146 18.62 10.60 9.60
N PRO A 147 18.24 10.54 10.89
CA PRO A 147 18.49 9.36 11.73
C PRO A 147 17.82 8.08 11.23
N HIS A 148 16.64 8.20 10.60
CA HIS A 148 15.93 7.06 10.02
C HIS A 148 16.67 6.51 8.79
N CYS A 149 17.38 7.36 8.05
CA CYS A 149 18.22 6.94 6.93
C CYS A 149 19.43 6.14 7.42
N ALA A 150 20.10 6.62 8.46
CA ALA A 150 21.18 5.87 9.11
C ALA A 150 20.71 4.49 9.59
N LYS A 151 19.52 4.41 10.20
CA LYS A 151 18.92 3.14 10.63
C LYS A 151 18.63 2.21 9.46
N LEU A 152 18.03 2.73 8.37
CA LEU A 152 17.80 1.94 7.16
C LEU A 152 19.09 1.42 6.57
N HIS A 153 20.17 2.24 6.58
CA HIS A 153 21.47 1.83 6.06
C HIS A 153 22.01 0.58 6.76
N GLU A 154 21.90 0.47 8.08
CA GLU A 154 22.25 -0.76 8.81
C GLU A 154 21.44 -1.96 8.35
N THR A 155 20.11 -1.78 8.17
CA THR A 155 19.25 -2.83 7.62
C THR A 155 19.65 -3.24 6.20
N THR A 156 20.08 -2.30 5.35
CA THR A 156 20.52 -2.62 3.98
C THR A 156 21.79 -3.48 3.99
N LYS A 157 22.74 -3.19 4.88
CA LYS A 157 23.95 -4.01 5.05
C LYS A 157 23.61 -5.44 5.48
N GLU A 158 22.67 -5.59 6.42
CA GLU A 158 22.22 -6.90 6.88
C GLU A 158 21.59 -7.71 5.72
N ILE A 159 20.73 -7.06 4.92
CA ILE A 159 20.06 -7.71 3.79
C ILE A 159 21.08 -8.19 2.76
N VAL A 160 21.99 -7.33 2.29
CA VAL A 160 22.92 -7.68 1.23
C VAL A 160 23.96 -8.72 1.64
N ALA A 161 24.28 -8.80 2.94
CA ALA A 161 25.15 -9.86 3.46
C ALA A 161 24.53 -11.25 3.34
N LYS A 162 23.21 -11.37 3.44
CA LYS A 162 22.47 -12.63 3.36
C LYS A 162 21.87 -12.89 1.97
N ASN A 163 21.66 -11.85 1.16
CA ASN A 163 20.99 -11.89 -0.13
C ASN A 163 21.85 -11.22 -1.21
N PRO A 164 22.83 -11.92 -1.79
CA PRO A 164 23.79 -11.32 -2.73
C PRO A 164 23.19 -10.91 -4.08
N ASP A 165 21.93 -11.26 -4.35
CA ASP A 165 21.14 -10.84 -5.52
C ASP A 165 20.36 -9.54 -5.28
N VAL A 166 20.45 -8.95 -4.07
CA VAL A 166 19.85 -7.67 -3.70
C VAL A 166 20.93 -6.61 -3.59
N ALA A 167 20.66 -5.41 -4.10
CA ALA A 167 21.48 -4.24 -3.89
C ALA A 167 20.64 -2.98 -3.69
N PHE A 168 21.17 -2.04 -2.92
CA PHE A 168 20.57 -0.74 -2.70
C PHE A 168 21.43 0.34 -3.37
N PHE A 169 20.76 1.18 -4.16
CA PHE A 169 21.37 2.31 -4.86
C PHE A 169 20.96 3.59 -4.13
N VAL A 170 21.81 4.03 -3.20
CA VAL A 170 21.54 5.17 -2.33
C VAL A 170 21.84 6.46 -3.07
N ARG A 171 20.83 7.29 -3.26
CA ARG A 171 20.90 8.63 -3.85
C ARG A 171 20.81 9.68 -2.74
N PRO A 172 21.91 10.39 -2.42
CA PRO A 172 21.84 11.47 -1.45
C PRO A 172 20.85 12.55 -1.89
N PHE A 173 19.88 12.82 -1.01
CA PHE A 173 18.78 13.75 -1.21
C PHE A 173 18.64 14.64 0.02
N PRO A 174 19.26 15.82 0.07
CA PRO A 174 19.11 16.79 1.15
C PRO A 174 17.69 17.34 1.13
N ARG A 175 16.82 16.81 1.98
CA ARG A 175 15.37 17.11 1.98
C ARG A 175 15.08 18.60 2.17
N ASN A 176 15.78 19.26 3.08
CA ASN A 176 15.60 20.68 3.35
C ASN A 176 16.30 21.58 2.32
N ASN A 177 17.17 21.01 1.49
CA ASN A 177 17.95 21.69 0.46
C ASN A 177 18.70 22.92 0.98
N ASP A 178 19.08 22.91 2.27
CA ASP A 178 20.00 23.93 2.82
C ASP A 178 21.43 23.66 2.34
N ARG A 179 22.22 24.73 2.27
CA ARG A 179 23.57 24.66 1.73
C ARG A 179 24.49 23.68 2.46
N PRO A 180 24.55 23.63 3.81
CA PRO A 180 25.41 22.68 4.51
C PRO A 180 25.05 21.23 4.22
N THR A 181 23.76 20.87 4.18
CA THR A 181 23.29 19.51 3.89
C THR A 181 23.57 19.14 2.43
N HIS A 182 23.40 20.10 1.50
CA HIS A 182 23.75 19.89 0.09
C HIS A 182 25.25 19.65 -0.09
N GLU A 183 26.13 20.46 0.51
CA GLU A 183 27.59 20.29 0.47
C GLU A 183 28.02 18.94 1.07
N LYS A 184 27.38 18.51 2.16
CA LYS A 184 27.59 17.20 2.77
C LYS A 184 27.19 16.06 1.82
N ALA A 185 26.02 16.14 1.21
CA ALA A 185 25.55 15.18 0.22
C ALA A 185 26.48 15.10 -0.98
N LEU A 186 26.97 16.24 -1.48
CA LEU A 186 27.92 16.32 -2.58
C LEU A 186 29.27 15.67 -2.20
N SER A 187 29.76 15.89 -0.98
CA SER A 187 30.97 15.24 -0.46
C SER A 187 30.85 13.72 -0.47
N ILE A 188 29.71 13.18 -0.06
CA ILE A 188 29.40 11.74 -0.09
C ILE A 188 29.41 11.21 -1.53
N VAL A 189 28.73 11.92 -2.45
CA VAL A 189 28.67 11.55 -3.87
C VAL A 189 30.05 11.55 -4.49
N CYS A 190 30.88 12.58 -4.22
CA CYS A 190 32.23 12.69 -4.78
C CYS A 190 33.15 11.60 -4.27
N ALA A 191 33.04 11.20 -3.02
CA ALA A 191 33.78 10.07 -2.46
C ALA A 191 33.30 8.73 -3.03
N GLY A 192 32.00 8.59 -3.35
CA GLY A 192 31.40 7.42 -4.01
C GLY A 192 31.53 6.12 -3.23
N THR A 193 31.72 6.17 -1.91
CA THR A 193 32.00 5.00 -1.07
C THR A 193 30.95 4.85 0.04
N ILE A 194 30.69 3.60 0.45
CA ILE A 194 29.83 3.29 1.62
C ILE A 194 30.38 3.96 2.88
N ARG A 195 31.70 3.99 3.05
CA ARG A 195 32.35 4.63 4.20
C ARG A 195 32.03 6.13 4.28
N ALA A 196 32.05 6.85 3.16
CA ALA A 196 31.67 8.26 3.16
C ALA A 196 30.22 8.48 3.53
N LEU A 197 29.33 7.59 3.09
CA LEU A 197 27.92 7.61 3.49
C LEU A 197 27.76 7.40 5.00
N GLU A 198 28.46 6.39 5.57
CA GLU A 198 28.47 6.09 7.01
C GLU A 198 29.06 7.23 7.85
N ASP A 199 30.20 7.79 7.42
CA ASP A 199 30.83 8.94 8.07
C ASP A 199 29.89 10.17 8.02
N GLY A 200 29.16 10.33 6.92
CA GLY A 200 28.12 11.34 6.78
C GLY A 200 27.01 11.17 7.80
N PHE A 201 26.43 9.97 7.95
CA PHE A 201 25.41 9.69 8.97
C PHE A 201 25.94 9.89 10.40
N ALA A 202 27.18 9.54 10.63
CA ALA A 202 27.84 9.69 11.93
C ALA A 202 28.28 11.15 12.25
N GLY A 203 28.05 12.10 11.34
CA GLY A 203 28.48 13.50 11.52
C GLY A 203 29.98 13.69 11.52
N LYS A 204 30.74 12.74 10.98
CA LYS A 204 32.22 12.85 10.88
C LYS A 204 32.64 13.76 9.72
N PRO A 205 33.86 14.31 9.77
CA PRO A 205 34.38 15.10 8.68
C PRO A 205 34.44 14.32 7.36
N LEU A 206 34.03 14.97 6.28
CA LEU A 206 34.07 14.42 4.93
C LEU A 206 35.06 15.22 4.07
N PRO A 207 35.70 14.61 3.06
CA PRO A 207 36.44 15.34 2.06
C PRO A 207 35.57 16.38 1.35
N LYS A 208 36.14 17.49 0.87
CA LYS A 208 35.38 18.45 0.10
C LYS A 208 34.83 17.82 -1.18
N GLY A 209 33.54 18.11 -1.48
CA GLY A 209 32.83 17.62 -2.67
C GLY A 209 33.16 18.46 -3.92
N GLU A 210 34.39 18.38 -4.44
CA GLU A 210 34.87 19.20 -5.57
C GLU A 210 34.94 18.41 -6.90
N CYS A 211 34.13 17.35 -7.05
CA CYS A 211 34.16 16.52 -8.26
C CYS A 211 33.25 17.01 -9.41
N GLY A 212 32.55 18.14 -9.25
CA GLY A 212 31.62 18.67 -10.26
C GLY A 212 30.38 17.81 -10.53
N SER A 213 30.08 16.86 -9.66
CA SER A 213 28.90 15.98 -9.83
C SER A 213 27.60 16.75 -9.68
N LYS A 214 26.65 16.50 -10.58
CA LYS A 214 25.28 17.00 -10.52
C LYS A 214 24.31 16.01 -9.88
N ALA A 215 24.79 14.90 -9.31
CA ALA A 215 23.94 13.80 -8.84
C ALA A 215 23.02 14.21 -7.67
N VAL A 216 23.45 15.15 -6.82
CA VAL A 216 22.61 15.68 -5.73
C VAL A 216 21.47 16.51 -6.30
N ASP A 217 21.75 17.45 -7.22
CA ASP A 217 20.72 18.26 -7.88
C ASP A 217 19.76 17.40 -8.70
N GLU A 218 20.28 16.35 -9.31
CA GLU A 218 19.46 15.37 -10.02
C GLU A 218 18.54 14.60 -9.06
N SER A 219 19.05 14.18 -7.90
CA SER A 219 18.23 13.53 -6.86
C SER A 219 17.11 14.45 -6.40
N ILE A 220 17.37 15.74 -6.22
CA ILE A 220 16.37 16.74 -5.85
C ILE A 220 15.29 16.86 -6.95
N ARG A 221 15.71 16.98 -8.22
CA ARG A 221 14.77 17.09 -9.36
C ARG A 221 13.89 15.82 -9.51
N ILE A 222 14.49 14.65 -9.36
CA ILE A 222 13.76 13.37 -9.39
C ILE A 222 12.77 13.29 -8.24
N ALA A 223 13.20 13.64 -7.03
CA ALA A 223 12.33 13.66 -5.85
C ALA A 223 11.12 14.59 -6.05
N GLN A 224 11.33 15.78 -6.61
CA GLN A 224 10.25 16.72 -6.96
C GLN A 224 9.29 16.13 -8.00
N ARG A 225 9.84 15.56 -9.09
CA ARG A 225 9.06 14.95 -10.17
C ARG A 225 8.14 13.83 -9.70
N PHE A 226 8.64 12.96 -8.82
CA PHE A 226 7.90 11.82 -8.29
C PHE A 226 7.25 12.08 -6.93
N ASN A 227 7.20 13.35 -6.50
CA ASN A 227 6.59 13.77 -5.24
C ASN A 227 7.16 13.03 -4.00
N ILE A 228 8.46 12.73 -4.02
CA ILE A 228 9.18 12.14 -2.88
C ILE A 228 9.48 13.27 -1.89
N ARG A 229 8.84 13.24 -0.72
CA ARG A 229 8.94 14.31 0.29
C ARG A 229 9.53 13.85 1.61
N LEU A 230 9.72 12.56 1.78
CA LEU A 230 10.21 11.96 3.02
C LEU A 230 11.51 11.19 2.77
N THR A 231 12.35 11.13 3.80
CA THR A 231 13.57 10.31 3.81
C THR A 231 13.58 9.42 5.05
N PRO A 232 14.03 8.17 4.89
CA PRO A 232 14.36 7.54 3.63
C PRO A 232 13.10 7.25 2.81
N THR A 233 13.24 7.19 1.47
CA THR A 233 12.20 6.64 0.60
C THR A 233 12.83 5.60 -0.31
N MET A 234 12.29 4.40 -0.31
CA MET A 234 12.71 3.29 -1.16
C MET A 234 11.84 3.20 -2.40
N ILE A 235 12.45 2.93 -3.55
CA ILE A 235 11.76 2.63 -4.80
C ILE A 235 12.14 1.22 -5.19
N PHE A 236 11.15 0.36 -5.22
CA PHE A 236 11.29 -1.06 -5.53
C PHE A 236 11.38 -1.29 -7.05
N PRO A 237 11.89 -2.45 -7.51
CA PRO A 237 12.05 -2.74 -8.95
C PRO A 237 10.77 -2.61 -9.75
N ASP A 238 9.62 -2.90 -9.15
CA ASP A 238 8.29 -2.78 -9.75
C ASP A 238 7.69 -1.36 -9.75
N GLY A 239 8.45 -0.38 -9.26
CA GLY A 239 8.04 1.04 -9.19
C GLY A 239 7.26 1.42 -7.94
N ARG A 240 7.01 0.53 -6.98
CA ARG A 240 6.41 0.91 -5.70
C ARG A 240 7.30 1.89 -4.96
N VAL A 241 6.70 2.99 -4.47
CA VAL A 241 7.37 4.03 -3.69
C VAL A 241 7.00 3.85 -2.22
N VAL A 242 7.97 3.48 -1.41
CA VAL A 242 7.78 3.13 0.01
C VAL A 242 8.55 4.12 0.88
N PRO A 243 7.87 5.08 1.52
CA PRO A 243 8.50 6.02 2.43
C PRO A 243 8.76 5.39 3.81
N GLY A 244 9.84 5.83 4.45
CA GLY A 244 10.22 5.42 5.80
C GLY A 244 11.20 4.24 5.83
N ALA A 245 11.79 4.04 7.01
CA ALA A 245 12.68 2.92 7.27
C ALA A 245 11.88 1.67 7.64
N LEU A 246 12.08 0.59 6.89
CA LEU A 246 11.51 -0.73 7.17
C LEU A 246 12.57 -1.68 7.72
N GLY A 247 12.13 -2.71 8.45
CA GLY A 247 12.97 -3.84 8.84
C GLY A 247 13.26 -4.79 7.66
N ALA A 248 14.27 -5.64 7.80
CA ALA A 248 14.74 -6.54 6.76
C ALA A 248 13.64 -7.45 6.21
N ASP A 249 12.86 -8.09 7.09
CA ASP A 249 11.78 -9.01 6.69
C ASP A 249 10.71 -8.31 5.85
N ALA A 250 10.34 -7.07 6.21
CA ALA A 250 9.35 -6.30 5.45
C ALA A 250 9.87 -5.91 4.05
N ILE A 251 11.15 -5.52 3.93
CA ILE A 251 11.77 -5.22 2.64
C ILE A 251 11.84 -6.47 1.77
N LEU A 252 12.25 -7.60 2.31
CA LEU A 252 12.34 -8.86 1.58
C LEU A 252 10.95 -9.35 1.15
N SER A 253 9.95 -9.28 2.03
CA SER A 253 8.56 -9.61 1.68
C SER A 253 8.04 -8.77 0.52
N LEU A 254 8.31 -7.46 0.52
CA LEU A 254 7.94 -6.59 -0.59
C LEU A 254 8.67 -6.95 -1.89
N LEU A 255 9.94 -7.37 -1.82
CA LEU A 255 10.68 -7.83 -3.01
C LEU A 255 10.13 -9.14 -3.57
N ASP A 256 9.68 -10.06 -2.71
CA ASP A 256 9.13 -11.34 -3.14
C ASP A 256 7.73 -11.18 -3.74
N GLU A 257 6.92 -10.25 -3.24
CA GLU A 257 5.63 -9.88 -3.86
C GLU A 257 5.78 -9.36 -5.31
N ASP A 258 6.93 -8.77 -5.67
CA ASP A 258 7.22 -8.29 -7.03
C ASP A 258 7.48 -9.46 -8.01
N ALA A 259 8.05 -10.55 -7.52
CA ALA A 259 8.34 -11.72 -8.33
C ALA A 259 7.07 -12.40 -8.89
N ASP A 260 5.94 -12.25 -8.19
CA ASP A 260 4.64 -12.83 -8.56
C ASP A 260 3.75 -11.86 -9.37
N ALA A 261 4.15 -10.62 -9.56
CA ALA A 261 3.37 -9.63 -10.30
C ALA A 261 3.52 -9.83 -11.82
N PRO A 262 2.42 -9.79 -12.61
CA PRO A 262 2.53 -9.82 -14.07
C PRO A 262 3.38 -8.63 -14.54
N GLN A 263 4.51 -8.94 -15.16
CA GLN A 263 5.38 -7.93 -15.77
C GLN A 263 4.57 -7.09 -16.76
N PRO A 264 4.64 -5.75 -16.76
CA PRO A 264 4.01 -4.97 -17.80
C PRO A 264 4.58 -5.39 -19.14
N LYS A 265 3.71 -5.85 -20.05
CA LYS A 265 4.12 -6.18 -21.43
C LYS A 265 4.79 -4.95 -22.02
N LYS A 266 6.04 -5.12 -22.51
CA LYS A 266 6.81 -4.12 -23.25
C LYS A 266 6.08 -3.73 -24.54
#